data_9d9768851851a3ebf75727e890a095fd
#
_entry.id   9d9768851851a3ebf75727e890a095fd
#
_cell.length_a   1.000
_cell.length_b   1.000
_cell.length_c   1.000
_cell.angle_alpha   90.00
_cell.angle_beta   90.00
_cell.angle_gamma   90.00
#
_symmetry.space_group_name_H-M   'P 1'
#
loop_
_entity.id
_entity.type
_entity.pdbx_description
1 polymer ?
#
loop_
_entity_poly.entity_id
_entity_poly.type
_entity_poly.pdbx_seq_one_letter_code
_entity_poly.pdbx_strand_id
1 'polypeptide(L)'
;MSEAAASQTKIVTACIVVIGNEILSGRTSDANIAYLAGELGKLGVRVMECRVIPDVEATIVATINEVRARFDYVFTTGGIGPTHDDITADSIARAFGVGISEHPEAVARMSRHYGDPALFTPARRRMARVPHGATLVDNPISVAPGFQMENVFTFAGIPMIVESMFQSMKHRLVGGDPVLSRTVRTNLPEGVIAEPLGALQKRFEDLDIGSYPGFRAGKVSVSLVLRGTDDARLVAATNELIDTIHKMKGEAEELAQ
;
A
#
# COMPACT_ATOMS: atom_id res chain seq x y z
N MET A 1 -2.58 -42.42 12.94
CA MET A 1 -2.90 -41.54 11.82
C MET A 1 -2.89 -40.09 12.38
N SER A 2 -1.81 -39.38 12.17
CA SER A 2 -1.67 -37.99 12.65
C SER A 2 -2.41 -37.08 11.68
N GLU A 3 -3.49 -36.47 12.15
CA GLU A 3 -4.09 -35.33 11.43
C GLU A 3 -3.04 -34.22 11.37
N ALA A 4 -2.53 -33.93 10.17
CA ALA A 4 -1.76 -32.74 9.93
C ALA A 4 -2.70 -31.55 10.16
N ALA A 5 -2.52 -30.84 11.27
CA ALA A 5 -3.21 -29.60 11.53
C ALA A 5 -2.91 -28.66 10.33
N ALA A 6 -3.95 -28.34 9.56
CA ALA A 6 -3.85 -27.33 8.51
C ALA A 6 -3.34 -26.04 9.17
N SER A 7 -2.15 -25.61 8.79
CA SER A 7 -1.60 -24.32 9.23
C SER A 7 -2.58 -23.24 8.79
N GLN A 8 -3.21 -22.56 9.76
CA GLN A 8 -4.09 -21.44 9.43
C GLN A 8 -3.25 -20.34 8.76
N THR A 9 -3.59 -20.03 7.52
CA THR A 9 -2.96 -18.94 6.77
C THR A 9 -3.05 -17.66 7.57
N LYS A 10 -1.89 -17.08 7.93
CA LYS A 10 -1.83 -15.83 8.67
C LYS A 10 -2.08 -14.65 7.71
N ILE A 11 -3.28 -14.11 7.75
CA ILE A 11 -3.66 -12.93 6.98
C ILE A 11 -3.33 -11.68 7.79
N VAL A 12 -2.49 -10.80 7.24
CA VAL A 12 -2.18 -9.47 7.78
C VAL A 12 -2.68 -8.43 6.79
N THR A 13 -3.43 -7.46 7.29
CA THR A 13 -4.20 -6.52 6.48
C THR A 13 -3.70 -5.08 6.63
N ALA A 14 -3.86 -4.28 5.59
CA ALA A 14 -3.54 -2.85 5.63
C ALA A 14 -4.59 -2.00 4.91
N CYS A 15 -4.67 -0.73 5.34
CA CYS A 15 -5.36 0.35 4.65
C CYS A 15 -4.35 1.45 4.29
N ILE A 16 -4.46 2.00 3.08
CA ILE A 16 -3.70 3.19 2.66
C ILE A 16 -4.65 4.39 2.62
N VAL A 17 -4.25 5.49 3.27
CA VAL A 17 -5.02 6.73 3.31
C VAL A 17 -4.18 7.86 2.71
N VAL A 18 -4.57 8.33 1.54
CA VAL A 18 -3.95 9.49 0.88
C VAL A 18 -4.69 10.75 1.32
N ILE A 19 -3.98 11.70 1.89
CA ILE A 19 -4.51 12.95 2.40
C ILE A 19 -3.97 14.08 1.51
N GLY A 20 -4.86 14.73 0.75
CA GLY A 20 -4.45 15.80 -0.15
C GLY A 20 -5.54 16.23 -1.12
N ASN A 21 -5.89 17.52 -1.06
CA ASN A 21 -6.84 18.16 -1.96
C ASN A 21 -6.35 18.18 -3.42
N GLU A 22 -5.02 18.14 -3.67
CA GLU A 22 -4.42 18.08 -4.99
C GLU A 22 -4.72 16.78 -5.73
N ILE A 23 -4.87 15.68 -4.98
CA ILE A 23 -5.26 14.38 -5.54
C ILE A 23 -6.75 14.40 -5.88
N LEU A 24 -7.59 14.88 -4.95
CA LEU A 24 -9.04 14.97 -5.17
C LEU A 24 -9.42 15.91 -6.30
N SER A 25 -8.65 16.99 -6.51
CA SER A 25 -8.88 17.93 -7.60
C SER A 25 -8.32 17.47 -8.96
N GLY A 26 -7.62 16.32 -9.00
CA GLY A 26 -6.98 15.80 -10.21
C GLY A 26 -5.74 16.60 -10.65
N ARG A 27 -5.25 17.55 -9.84
CA ARG A 27 -4.02 18.31 -10.13
C ARG A 27 -2.80 17.40 -10.15
N THR A 28 -2.79 16.41 -9.26
CA THR A 28 -1.70 15.43 -9.12
C THR A 28 -2.28 14.03 -9.17
N SER A 29 -1.62 13.13 -9.90
CA SER A 29 -1.93 11.71 -9.86
C SER A 29 -1.17 11.06 -8.70
N ASP A 30 -1.86 10.24 -7.89
CA ASP A 30 -1.21 9.48 -6.83
C ASP A 30 -0.32 8.38 -7.40
N ALA A 31 0.90 8.26 -6.87
CA ALA A 31 1.82 7.17 -7.16
C ALA A 31 2.14 6.34 -5.91
N ASN A 32 1.76 6.81 -4.73
CA ASN A 32 2.11 6.22 -3.46
C ASN A 32 1.34 4.92 -3.20
N ILE A 33 0.05 4.88 -3.59
CA ILE A 33 -0.78 3.67 -3.44
C ILE A 33 -0.15 2.49 -4.16
N ALA A 34 0.23 2.65 -5.42
CA ALA A 34 0.80 1.56 -6.21
C ALA A 34 2.12 1.05 -5.62
N TYR A 35 3.00 1.97 -5.20
CA TYR A 35 4.27 1.62 -4.58
C TYR A 35 4.06 0.88 -3.24
N LEU A 36 3.29 1.47 -2.31
CA LEU A 36 3.05 0.88 -0.99
C LEU A 36 2.35 -0.49 -1.10
N ALA A 37 1.32 -0.61 -1.95
CA ALA A 37 0.63 -1.88 -2.14
C ALA A 37 1.56 -2.98 -2.66
N GLY A 38 2.45 -2.64 -3.61
CA GLY A 38 3.43 -3.58 -4.14
C GLY A 38 4.46 -4.02 -3.08
N GLU A 39 5.01 -3.09 -2.32
CA GLU A 39 6.00 -3.41 -1.27
C GLU A 39 5.37 -4.17 -0.09
N LEU A 40 4.17 -3.79 0.35
CA LEU A 40 3.42 -4.48 1.40
C LEU A 40 3.08 -5.92 0.98
N GLY A 41 2.66 -6.12 -0.27
CA GLY A 41 2.38 -7.45 -0.81
C GLY A 41 3.60 -8.39 -0.74
N LYS A 42 4.81 -7.89 -1.03
CA LYS A 42 6.07 -8.65 -0.89
C LYS A 42 6.35 -9.07 0.55
N LEU A 43 5.84 -8.32 1.52
CA LEU A 43 5.95 -8.62 2.96
C LEU A 43 4.79 -9.48 3.48
N GLY A 44 3.87 -9.94 2.62
CA GLY A 44 2.69 -10.68 3.04
C GLY A 44 1.63 -9.84 3.75
N VAL A 45 1.67 -8.50 3.57
CA VAL A 45 0.64 -7.58 4.08
C VAL A 45 -0.32 -7.24 2.93
N ARG A 46 -1.59 -7.59 3.10
CA ARG A 46 -2.63 -7.38 2.08
C ARG A 46 -3.26 -6.00 2.23
N VAL A 47 -3.12 -5.15 1.22
CA VAL A 47 -3.87 -3.89 1.17
C VAL A 47 -5.31 -4.21 0.80
N MET A 48 -6.22 -4.02 1.75
CA MET A 48 -7.64 -4.33 1.59
C MET A 48 -8.46 -3.10 1.22
N GLU A 49 -7.95 -1.90 1.51
CA GLU A 49 -8.68 -0.65 1.28
C GLU A 49 -7.70 0.49 1.01
N CYS A 50 -8.08 1.38 0.07
CA CYS A 50 -7.39 2.65 -0.16
C CYS A 50 -8.43 3.77 -0.10
N ARG A 51 -8.11 4.84 0.62
CA ARG A 51 -8.94 6.04 0.70
C ARG A 51 -8.16 7.26 0.25
N VAL A 52 -8.82 8.15 -0.48
CA VAL A 52 -8.32 9.49 -0.77
C VAL A 52 -9.25 10.47 -0.08
N ILE A 53 -8.72 11.29 0.82
CA ILE A 53 -9.52 12.20 1.65
C ILE A 53 -8.95 13.62 1.62
N PRO A 54 -9.80 14.64 1.86
CA PRO A 54 -9.37 16.03 1.90
C PRO A 54 -8.54 16.34 3.16
N ASP A 55 -7.77 17.43 3.08
CA ASP A 55 -7.08 18.06 4.22
C ASP A 55 -8.09 18.76 5.15
N VAL A 56 -8.97 17.97 5.77
CA VAL A 56 -9.98 18.42 6.73
C VAL A 56 -9.86 17.61 8.00
N GLU A 57 -9.55 18.25 9.11
CA GLU A 57 -9.26 17.61 10.39
C GLU A 57 -10.34 16.59 10.80
N ALA A 58 -11.61 16.98 10.77
CA ALA A 58 -12.71 16.09 11.17
C ALA A 58 -12.76 14.82 10.30
N THR A 59 -12.50 14.94 8.99
CA THR A 59 -12.45 13.81 8.05
C THR A 59 -11.26 12.91 8.33
N ILE A 60 -10.07 13.49 8.57
CA ILE A 60 -8.87 12.73 8.91
C ILE A 60 -9.08 11.96 10.20
N VAL A 61 -9.55 12.63 11.27
CA VAL A 61 -9.80 12.02 12.60
C VAL A 61 -10.79 10.87 12.49
N ALA A 62 -11.92 11.07 11.82
CA ALA A 62 -12.95 10.03 11.66
C ALA A 62 -12.40 8.83 10.88
N THR A 63 -11.72 9.10 9.76
CA THR A 63 -11.11 8.04 8.91
C THR A 63 -10.09 7.24 9.69
N ILE A 64 -9.15 7.89 10.36
CA ILE A 64 -8.10 7.20 11.12
C ILE A 64 -8.69 6.35 12.24
N ASN A 65 -9.66 6.86 12.99
CA ASN A 65 -10.31 6.08 14.05
C ASN A 65 -11.04 4.84 13.52
N GLU A 66 -11.65 4.94 12.34
CA GLU A 66 -12.31 3.81 11.70
C GLU A 66 -11.28 2.77 11.22
N VAL A 67 -10.29 3.19 10.40
CA VAL A 67 -9.42 2.24 9.72
C VAL A 67 -8.39 1.59 10.67
N ARG A 68 -7.89 2.32 11.69
CA ARG A 68 -6.96 1.74 12.67
C ARG A 68 -7.57 0.64 13.54
N ALA A 69 -8.89 0.64 13.70
CA ALA A 69 -9.61 -0.40 14.42
C ALA A 69 -9.92 -1.64 13.57
N ARG A 70 -9.84 -1.52 12.23
CA ARG A 70 -10.23 -2.57 11.28
C ARG A 70 -9.06 -3.31 10.67
N PHE A 71 -7.91 -2.64 10.54
CA PHE A 71 -6.73 -3.17 9.84
C PHE A 71 -5.55 -3.31 10.78
N ASP A 72 -4.70 -4.30 10.52
CA ASP A 72 -3.47 -4.52 11.29
C ASP A 72 -2.50 -3.34 11.11
N TYR A 73 -2.47 -2.72 9.93
CA TYR A 73 -1.66 -1.55 9.61
C TYR A 73 -2.44 -0.49 8.84
N VAL A 74 -2.13 0.77 9.12
CA VAL A 74 -2.62 1.92 8.35
C VAL A 74 -1.43 2.75 7.90
N PHE A 75 -1.37 3.07 6.62
CA PHE A 75 -0.34 3.94 6.05
C PHE A 75 -1.00 5.22 5.54
N THR A 76 -0.59 6.37 6.08
CA THR A 76 -1.06 7.67 5.57
C THR A 76 0.03 8.35 4.78
N THR A 77 -0.32 9.04 3.70
CA THR A 77 0.60 9.87 2.90
C THR A 77 0.03 11.26 2.73
N GLY A 78 0.87 12.29 2.89
CA GLY A 78 0.51 13.69 2.72
C GLY A 78 0.24 14.45 4.03
N GLY A 79 0.24 15.77 3.94
CA GLY A 79 -0.15 16.70 5.01
C GLY A 79 0.78 16.78 6.22
N ILE A 80 2.09 16.46 6.07
CA ILE A 80 3.12 16.63 7.13
C ILE A 80 4.25 17.58 6.72
N GLY A 81 4.00 18.43 5.77
CA GLY A 81 4.93 19.45 5.29
C GLY A 81 4.97 20.71 6.17
N PRO A 82 5.57 21.80 5.67
CA PRO A 82 5.78 23.05 6.39
C PRO A 82 4.63 24.05 6.24
N THR A 83 3.62 23.77 5.43
CA THR A 83 2.58 24.74 5.07
C THR A 83 1.40 24.72 6.04
N HIS A 84 0.51 25.67 5.91
CA HIS A 84 -0.60 25.84 6.87
C HIS A 84 -1.68 24.77 6.73
N ASP A 85 -1.77 24.15 5.58
CA ASP A 85 -2.67 23.05 5.22
C ASP A 85 -2.10 21.66 5.56
N ASP A 86 -0.83 21.58 5.98
CA ASP A 86 -0.23 20.36 6.51
C ASP A 86 -0.73 20.08 7.95
N ILE A 87 -1.89 19.48 8.05
CA ILE A 87 -2.60 19.25 9.33
C ILE A 87 -2.64 17.79 9.76
N THR A 88 -2.04 16.88 9.00
CA THR A 88 -2.12 15.43 9.25
C THR A 88 -1.56 15.05 10.62
N ALA A 89 -0.41 15.58 11.03
CA ALA A 89 0.19 15.26 12.33
C ALA A 89 -0.70 15.69 13.50
N ASP A 90 -1.29 16.89 13.43
CA ASP A 90 -2.24 17.41 14.43
C ASP A 90 -3.52 16.56 14.48
N SER A 91 -4.02 16.16 13.30
CA SER A 91 -5.21 15.32 13.17
C SER A 91 -5.00 13.90 13.72
N ILE A 92 -3.82 13.31 13.49
CA ILE A 92 -3.45 12.02 14.07
C ILE A 92 -3.36 12.13 15.59
N ALA A 93 -2.69 13.16 16.14
CA ALA A 93 -2.64 13.37 17.59
C ALA A 93 -4.06 13.45 18.19
N ARG A 94 -4.98 14.17 17.53
CA ARG A 94 -6.37 14.27 17.95
C ARG A 94 -7.12 12.93 17.86
N ALA A 95 -6.90 12.15 16.81
CA ALA A 95 -7.52 10.83 16.65
C ALA A 95 -7.12 9.85 17.77
N PHE A 96 -5.88 9.99 18.26
CA PHE A 96 -5.39 9.19 19.39
C PHE A 96 -5.60 9.82 20.77
N GLY A 97 -6.17 11.03 20.84
CA GLY A 97 -6.42 11.74 22.10
C GLY A 97 -5.14 12.14 22.84
N VAL A 98 -4.03 12.36 22.12
CA VAL A 98 -2.73 12.73 22.69
C VAL A 98 -2.32 14.15 22.32
N GLY A 99 -1.36 14.73 23.06
CA GLY A 99 -0.75 16.01 22.71
C GLY A 99 0.20 15.87 21.51
N ILE A 100 0.59 17.03 20.95
CA ILE A 100 1.58 17.12 19.87
C ILE A 100 2.59 18.22 20.21
N SER A 101 3.87 17.95 19.99
CA SER A 101 4.95 18.93 20.20
C SER A 101 6.13 18.64 19.27
N GLU A 102 7.07 19.58 19.19
CA GLU A 102 8.34 19.36 18.50
C GLU A 102 9.10 18.21 19.18
N HIS A 103 9.43 17.18 18.42
CA HIS A 103 10.21 16.04 18.91
C HIS A 103 11.69 16.43 18.99
N PRO A 104 12.35 16.31 20.17
CA PRO A 104 13.71 16.78 20.36
C PRO A 104 14.72 16.24 19.35
N GLU A 105 14.62 14.95 19.05
CA GLU A 105 15.51 14.30 18.07
C GLU A 105 15.24 14.80 16.64
N ALA A 106 13.97 15.01 16.25
CA ALA A 106 13.64 15.56 14.95
C ALA A 106 14.18 16.99 14.80
N VAL A 107 14.01 17.83 15.82
CA VAL A 107 14.59 19.18 15.86
C VAL A 107 16.11 19.13 15.72
N ALA A 108 16.79 18.25 16.48
CA ALA A 108 18.26 18.15 16.43
C ALA A 108 18.76 17.70 15.05
N ARG A 109 18.10 16.71 14.43
CA ARG A 109 18.44 16.21 13.09
C ARG A 109 18.22 17.28 12.02
N MET A 110 17.08 17.95 12.04
CA MET A 110 16.73 19.00 11.07
C MET A 110 17.61 20.25 11.25
N SER A 111 17.86 20.68 12.49
CA SER A 111 18.77 21.81 12.77
C SER A 111 20.18 21.54 12.21
N ARG A 112 20.69 20.34 12.38
CA ARG A 112 22.00 19.94 11.83
C ARG A 112 21.98 19.93 10.30
N HIS A 113 20.91 19.47 9.70
CA HIS A 113 20.76 19.43 8.24
C HIS A 113 20.74 20.83 7.61
N TYR A 114 20.00 21.75 8.21
CA TYR A 114 19.94 23.13 7.71
C TYR A 114 21.21 23.93 8.00
N GLY A 115 21.97 23.58 9.04
CA GLY A 115 23.22 24.21 9.42
C GLY A 115 23.08 25.64 9.95
N ASP A 116 22.45 26.52 9.19
CA ASP A 116 22.16 27.90 9.58
C ASP A 116 20.79 27.97 10.30
N PRO A 117 20.75 28.50 11.57
CA PRO A 117 19.50 28.71 12.28
C PRO A 117 18.46 29.56 11.53
N ALA A 118 18.90 30.49 10.68
CA ALA A 118 18.01 31.30 9.86
C ALA A 118 17.29 30.49 8.79
N LEU A 119 17.85 29.37 8.36
CA LEU A 119 17.23 28.45 7.41
C LEU A 119 16.26 27.48 8.08
N PHE A 120 16.41 27.22 9.38
CA PHE A 120 15.47 26.39 10.15
C PHE A 120 14.33 27.24 10.70
N THR A 121 13.54 27.79 9.79
CA THR A 121 12.43 28.70 10.05
C THR A 121 11.32 28.06 10.88
N PRO A 122 10.42 28.85 11.52
CA PRO A 122 9.24 28.32 12.22
C PRO A 122 8.37 27.38 11.35
N ALA A 123 8.21 27.70 10.07
CA ALA A 123 7.50 26.84 9.12
C ALA A 123 8.18 25.46 8.98
N ARG A 124 9.50 25.42 8.83
CA ARG A 124 10.27 24.17 8.76
C ARG A 124 10.27 23.40 10.08
N ARG A 125 10.31 24.10 11.21
CA ARG A 125 10.22 23.49 12.56
C ARG A 125 8.90 22.77 12.77
N ARG A 126 7.82 23.21 12.10
CA ARG A 126 6.54 22.55 12.15
C ARG A 126 6.63 21.06 11.74
N MET A 127 7.49 20.72 10.79
CA MET A 127 7.72 19.34 10.35
C MET A 127 8.39 18.45 11.42
N ALA A 128 8.91 19.04 12.51
CA ALA A 128 9.43 18.29 13.65
C ALA A 128 8.35 17.96 14.71
N ARG A 129 7.11 18.42 14.51
CA ARG A 129 6.00 18.17 15.44
C ARG A 129 5.45 16.76 15.22
N VAL A 130 5.41 15.99 16.30
CA VAL A 130 4.94 14.58 16.29
C VAL A 130 3.98 14.37 17.44
N PRO A 131 2.97 13.52 17.31
CA PRO A 131 2.10 13.11 18.41
C PRO A 131 2.91 12.52 19.57
N HIS A 132 2.52 12.82 20.81
CA HIS A 132 3.20 12.27 22.00
C HIS A 132 3.08 10.74 22.01
N GLY A 133 4.19 10.06 22.21
CA GLY A 133 4.28 8.60 22.19
C GLY A 133 4.53 8.00 20.82
N ALA A 134 4.55 8.80 19.75
CA ALA A 134 4.90 8.31 18.42
C ALA A 134 6.41 8.03 18.28
N THR A 135 6.76 7.06 17.47
CA THR A 135 8.13 6.72 17.08
C THR A 135 8.45 7.35 15.72
N LEU A 136 9.61 8.00 15.60
CA LEU A 136 10.02 8.61 14.32
C LEU A 136 10.20 7.55 13.22
N VAL A 137 9.81 7.94 12.01
CA VAL A 137 10.15 7.24 10.77
C VAL A 137 11.19 8.08 10.04
N ASP A 138 12.32 7.48 9.73
CA ASP A 138 13.44 8.18 9.11
C ASP A 138 13.12 8.60 7.68
N ASN A 139 13.58 9.80 7.34
CA ASN A 139 13.55 10.34 5.99
C ASN A 139 14.96 10.71 5.56
N PRO A 140 15.70 9.81 4.92
CA PRO A 140 17.07 10.07 4.47
C PRO A 140 17.20 11.17 3.42
N ILE A 141 16.10 11.54 2.75
CA ILE A 141 16.12 12.51 1.64
C ILE A 141 16.04 13.95 2.15
N SER A 142 15.00 14.27 2.93
CA SER A 142 14.76 15.65 3.39
C SER A 142 14.91 15.85 4.89
N VAL A 143 15.25 14.80 5.63
CA VAL A 143 15.48 14.76 7.07
C VAL A 143 14.25 15.03 7.95
N ALA A 144 13.24 15.74 7.41
CA ALA A 144 11.96 15.91 8.10
C ALA A 144 11.26 14.55 8.26
N PRO A 145 11.09 14.03 9.49
CA PRO A 145 10.66 12.65 9.69
C PRO A 145 9.17 12.47 9.43
N GLY A 146 8.78 11.23 9.11
CA GLY A 146 7.45 10.72 9.38
C GLY A 146 7.37 10.18 10.81
N PHE A 147 6.28 9.52 11.13
CA PHE A 147 6.13 8.90 12.46
C PHE A 147 5.19 7.68 12.41
N GLN A 148 5.32 6.86 13.43
CA GLN A 148 4.44 5.73 13.72
C GLN A 148 3.74 5.97 15.06
N MET A 149 2.41 5.89 15.04
CA MET A 149 1.57 5.89 16.24
C MET A 149 0.77 4.60 16.29
N GLU A 150 1.12 3.70 17.20
CA GLU A 150 0.58 2.32 17.24
C GLU A 150 0.70 1.63 15.87
N ASN A 151 -0.42 1.28 15.23
CA ASN A 151 -0.47 0.65 13.90
C ASN A 151 -0.59 1.65 12.74
N VAL A 152 -0.54 2.96 13.00
CA VAL A 152 -0.64 4.02 11.99
C VAL A 152 0.75 4.56 11.66
N PHE A 153 1.16 4.45 10.41
CA PHE A 153 2.40 5.00 9.86
C PHE A 153 2.09 6.20 8.99
N THR A 154 2.71 7.33 9.28
CA THR A 154 2.46 8.61 8.59
C THR A 154 3.69 9.04 7.81
N PHE A 155 3.53 9.18 6.50
CA PHE A 155 4.58 9.55 5.55
C PHE A 155 4.28 10.90 4.89
N ALA A 156 5.31 11.52 4.33
CA ALA A 156 5.13 12.68 3.45
C ALA A 156 4.31 12.32 2.20
N GLY A 157 3.92 13.35 1.39
CA GLY A 157 3.17 13.11 0.15
C GLY A 157 4.05 12.84 -1.09
N ILE A 158 5.30 13.29 -1.09
CA ILE A 158 6.22 13.21 -2.25
C ILE A 158 6.65 11.75 -2.46
N PRO A 159 6.43 11.13 -3.65
CA PRO A 159 6.65 9.71 -3.88
C PRO A 159 8.05 9.21 -3.48
N MET A 160 9.10 9.87 -3.94
CA MET A 160 10.48 9.51 -3.61
C MET A 160 10.74 9.53 -2.08
N ILE A 161 10.09 10.43 -1.34
CA ILE A 161 10.19 10.50 0.12
C ILE A 161 9.41 9.35 0.76
N VAL A 162 8.20 9.06 0.28
CA VAL A 162 7.40 7.90 0.73
C VAL A 162 8.19 6.61 0.58
N GLU A 163 8.80 6.40 -0.57
CA GLU A 163 9.64 5.24 -0.85
C GLU A 163 10.78 5.12 0.17
N SER A 164 11.51 6.21 0.38
CA SER A 164 12.63 6.26 1.33
C SER A 164 12.18 6.02 2.77
N MET A 165 11.08 6.64 3.21
CA MET A 165 10.50 6.45 4.53
C MET A 165 10.04 5.00 4.73
N PHE A 166 9.36 4.42 3.75
CA PHE A 166 8.91 3.02 3.81
C PHE A 166 10.11 2.07 3.94
N GLN A 167 11.15 2.24 3.12
CA GLN A 167 12.34 1.40 3.19
C GLN A 167 13.03 1.51 4.56
N SER A 168 13.02 2.68 5.20
CA SER A 168 13.62 2.88 6.51
C SER A 168 12.91 2.13 7.65
N MET A 169 11.58 1.91 7.50
CA MET A 169 10.74 1.36 8.59
C MET A 169 10.18 -0.04 8.31
N LYS A 170 10.23 -0.55 7.09
CA LYS A 170 9.59 -1.84 6.72
C LYS A 170 9.99 -3.03 7.60
N HIS A 171 11.16 -2.98 8.21
CA HIS A 171 11.64 -3.99 9.17
C HIS A 171 10.80 -4.07 10.45
N ARG A 172 9.95 -3.08 10.73
CA ARG A 172 9.01 -3.06 11.87
C ARG A 172 7.71 -3.82 11.57
N LEU A 173 7.47 -4.16 10.30
CA LEU A 173 6.26 -4.85 9.90
C LEU A 173 6.42 -6.35 10.10
N VAL A 174 5.38 -6.96 10.67
CA VAL A 174 5.26 -8.41 10.75
C VAL A 174 4.25 -8.83 9.69
N GLY A 175 4.73 -9.45 8.63
CA GLY A 175 3.89 -9.92 7.54
C GLY A 175 3.12 -11.20 7.86
N GLY A 176 2.18 -11.51 7.00
CA GLY A 176 1.51 -12.81 6.91
C GLY A 176 2.16 -13.70 5.83
N ASP A 177 1.41 -14.69 5.36
CA ASP A 177 1.85 -15.51 4.24
C ASP A 177 1.86 -14.69 2.95
N PRO A 178 2.98 -14.63 2.21
CA PRO A 178 3.07 -13.87 0.97
C PRO A 178 2.04 -14.34 -0.04
N VAL A 179 1.40 -13.38 -0.71
CA VAL A 179 0.51 -13.70 -1.83
C VAL A 179 1.37 -13.85 -3.08
N LEU A 180 1.44 -15.09 -3.55
CA LEU A 180 2.08 -15.43 -4.82
C LEU A 180 1.15 -15.07 -5.97
N SER A 181 1.71 -14.83 -7.15
CA SER A 181 0.96 -14.46 -8.35
C SER A 181 1.52 -15.19 -9.55
N ARG A 182 0.65 -15.61 -10.48
CA ARG A 182 1.01 -16.12 -11.80
C ARG A 182 0.19 -15.40 -12.85
N THR A 183 0.78 -15.07 -13.98
CA THR A 183 0.12 -14.34 -15.05
C THR A 183 0.20 -15.11 -16.34
N VAL A 184 -0.96 -15.42 -16.92
CA VAL A 184 -1.08 -16.02 -18.26
C VAL A 184 -1.62 -14.96 -19.22
N ARG A 185 -0.89 -14.69 -20.29
CA ARG A 185 -1.33 -13.83 -21.37
C ARG A 185 -2.00 -14.67 -22.46
N THR A 186 -3.11 -14.17 -23.01
CA THR A 186 -3.81 -14.80 -24.14
C THR A 186 -4.22 -13.77 -25.19
N ASN A 187 -4.39 -14.23 -26.44
CA ASN A 187 -4.97 -13.48 -27.55
C ASN A 187 -6.49 -13.61 -27.62
N LEU A 188 -7.10 -14.43 -26.77
CA LEU A 188 -8.56 -14.55 -26.71
C LEU A 188 -9.18 -13.28 -26.15
N PRO A 189 -10.27 -12.76 -26.74
CA PRO A 189 -11.02 -11.65 -26.17
C PRO A 189 -11.57 -11.99 -24.79
N GLU A 190 -11.65 -11.00 -23.90
CA GLU A 190 -12.13 -11.18 -22.53
C GLU A 190 -13.53 -11.82 -22.47
N GLY A 191 -14.45 -11.39 -23.35
CA GLY A 191 -15.81 -11.97 -23.42
C GLY A 191 -15.85 -13.44 -23.83
N VAL A 192 -14.81 -13.94 -24.50
CA VAL A 192 -14.70 -15.35 -24.90
C VAL A 192 -14.17 -16.21 -23.75
N ILE A 193 -13.23 -15.69 -22.96
CA ILE A 193 -12.64 -16.42 -21.83
C ILE A 193 -13.44 -16.30 -20.53
N ALA A 194 -14.41 -15.39 -20.46
CA ALA A 194 -15.13 -15.04 -19.23
C ALA A 194 -15.83 -16.25 -18.57
N GLU A 195 -16.57 -17.07 -19.34
CA GLU A 195 -17.27 -18.23 -18.81
C GLU A 195 -16.31 -19.31 -18.31
N PRO A 196 -15.29 -19.75 -19.08
CA PRO A 196 -14.26 -20.68 -18.61
C PRO A 196 -13.49 -20.16 -17.38
N LEU A 197 -13.17 -18.86 -17.34
CA LEU A 197 -12.48 -18.25 -16.20
C LEU A 197 -13.35 -18.29 -14.93
N GLY A 198 -14.65 -17.98 -15.05
CA GLY A 198 -15.60 -18.10 -13.95
C GLY A 198 -15.77 -19.55 -13.45
N ALA A 199 -15.72 -20.53 -14.38
CA ALA A 199 -15.73 -21.95 -14.00
C ALA A 199 -14.44 -22.37 -13.30
N LEU A 200 -13.29 -21.84 -13.70
CA LEU A 200 -12.01 -22.06 -13.04
C LEU A 200 -12.02 -21.46 -11.62
N GLN A 201 -12.51 -20.24 -11.46
CA GLN A 201 -12.63 -19.57 -10.16
C GLN A 201 -13.47 -20.41 -9.16
N LYS A 202 -14.56 -21.03 -9.61
CA LYS A 202 -15.39 -21.89 -8.76
C LYS A 202 -14.69 -23.18 -8.30
N ARG A 203 -13.72 -23.69 -9.06
CA ARG A 203 -12.92 -24.88 -8.68
C ARG A 203 -11.75 -24.52 -7.77
N PHE A 204 -11.29 -23.28 -7.86
CA PHE A 204 -10.18 -22.73 -7.09
C PHE A 204 -10.66 -21.52 -6.28
N GLU A 205 -11.62 -21.76 -5.37
CA GLU A 205 -12.23 -20.69 -4.54
C GLU A 205 -11.22 -20.04 -3.58
N ASP A 206 -10.13 -20.74 -3.29
CA ASP A 206 -9.02 -20.29 -2.47
C ASP A 206 -8.04 -19.35 -3.19
N LEU A 207 -8.18 -19.22 -4.51
CA LEU A 207 -7.40 -18.30 -5.34
C LEU A 207 -8.24 -17.08 -5.76
N ASP A 208 -7.58 -15.95 -5.99
CA ASP A 208 -8.16 -14.77 -6.63
C ASP A 208 -7.74 -14.76 -8.10
N ILE A 209 -8.73 -14.84 -9.02
CA ILE A 209 -8.48 -14.92 -10.45
C ILE A 209 -9.11 -13.71 -11.15
N GLY A 210 -8.27 -12.85 -11.73
CA GLY A 210 -8.67 -11.65 -12.42
C GLY A 210 -8.28 -11.62 -13.90
N SER A 211 -9.05 -10.90 -14.72
CA SER A 211 -8.72 -10.61 -16.11
C SER A 211 -8.45 -9.12 -16.31
N TYR A 212 -7.41 -8.82 -17.07
CA TYR A 212 -6.94 -7.46 -17.32
C TYR A 212 -6.73 -7.29 -18.84
N PRO A 213 -7.72 -6.70 -19.55
CA PRO A 213 -7.57 -6.43 -20.97
C PRO A 213 -6.48 -5.39 -21.21
N GLY A 214 -5.68 -5.60 -22.24
CA GLY A 214 -4.58 -4.73 -22.62
C GLY A 214 -4.49 -4.57 -24.15
N PHE A 215 -3.72 -3.57 -24.58
CA PHE A 215 -3.41 -3.31 -25.98
C PHE A 215 -1.89 -3.32 -26.14
N ARG A 216 -1.36 -4.25 -26.94
CA ARG A 216 0.09 -4.32 -27.20
C ARG A 216 0.34 -4.54 -28.69
N ALA A 217 1.22 -3.73 -29.28
CA ALA A 217 1.58 -3.80 -30.69
C ALA A 217 0.38 -3.82 -31.65
N GLY A 218 -0.69 -3.05 -31.33
CA GLY A 218 -1.89 -2.98 -32.19
C GLY A 218 -2.83 -4.17 -32.07
N LYS A 219 -2.59 -5.12 -31.14
CA LYS A 219 -3.43 -6.29 -30.91
C LYS A 219 -4.02 -6.26 -29.50
N VAL A 220 -5.26 -6.70 -29.38
CA VAL A 220 -5.90 -6.96 -28.09
C VAL A 220 -5.21 -8.16 -27.44
N SER A 221 -4.85 -8.05 -26.18
CA SER A 221 -4.36 -9.14 -25.36
C SER A 221 -5.01 -9.08 -23.99
N VAL A 222 -5.22 -10.22 -23.36
CA VAL A 222 -5.76 -10.29 -22.00
C VAL A 222 -4.72 -10.94 -21.10
N SER A 223 -4.42 -10.29 -19.98
CA SER A 223 -3.59 -10.86 -18.91
C SER A 223 -4.51 -11.45 -17.85
N LEU A 224 -4.41 -12.76 -17.64
CA LEU A 224 -5.16 -13.51 -16.64
C LEU A 224 -4.23 -13.72 -15.45
N VAL A 225 -4.58 -13.15 -14.30
CA VAL A 225 -3.75 -13.14 -13.11
C VAL A 225 -4.39 -14.00 -12.03
N LEU A 226 -3.63 -15.01 -11.58
CA LEU A 226 -4.03 -15.89 -10.49
C LEU A 226 -3.19 -15.53 -9.27
N ARG A 227 -3.83 -15.38 -8.11
CA ARG A 227 -3.17 -15.02 -6.84
C ARG A 227 -3.60 -15.97 -5.74
N GLY A 228 -2.68 -16.33 -4.86
CA GLY A 228 -2.93 -17.18 -3.70
C GLY A 228 -1.70 -17.37 -2.85
N THR A 229 -1.82 -18.07 -1.75
CA THR A 229 -0.70 -18.35 -0.82
C THR A 229 -0.13 -19.77 -0.99
N ASP A 230 -0.79 -20.64 -1.73
CA ASP A 230 -0.38 -22.01 -2.01
C ASP A 230 0.15 -22.13 -3.45
N ASP A 231 1.47 -22.29 -3.61
CA ASP A 231 2.11 -22.38 -4.92
C ASP A 231 1.64 -23.62 -5.72
N ALA A 232 1.42 -24.76 -5.06
CA ALA A 232 0.95 -25.96 -5.73
C ALA A 232 -0.45 -25.77 -6.33
N ARG A 233 -1.33 -25.07 -5.60
CA ARG A 233 -2.67 -24.71 -6.08
C ARG A 233 -2.59 -23.71 -7.24
N LEU A 234 -1.71 -22.73 -7.15
CA LEU A 234 -1.47 -21.76 -8.23
C LEU A 234 -0.95 -22.45 -9.50
N VAL A 235 0.01 -23.36 -9.38
CA VAL A 235 0.53 -24.15 -10.51
C VAL A 235 -0.58 -24.97 -11.15
N ALA A 236 -1.39 -25.67 -10.35
CA ALA A 236 -2.49 -26.49 -10.85
C ALA A 236 -3.53 -25.65 -11.62
N ALA A 237 -3.95 -24.51 -11.05
CA ALA A 237 -4.91 -23.61 -11.68
C ALA A 237 -4.34 -22.97 -12.96
N THR A 238 -3.05 -22.59 -12.94
CA THR A 238 -2.37 -22.01 -14.13
C THR A 238 -2.30 -22.99 -15.27
N ASN A 239 -1.93 -24.25 -15.01
CA ASN A 239 -1.87 -25.29 -16.03
C ASN A 239 -3.27 -25.57 -16.62
N GLU A 240 -4.30 -25.67 -15.77
CA GLU A 240 -5.67 -25.87 -16.23
C GLU A 240 -6.19 -24.68 -17.07
N LEU A 241 -5.80 -23.45 -16.72
CA LEU A 241 -6.12 -22.26 -17.49
C LEU A 241 -5.47 -22.30 -18.87
N ILE A 242 -4.18 -22.63 -18.95
CA ILE A 242 -3.42 -22.76 -20.21
C ILE A 242 -4.07 -23.83 -21.09
N ASP A 243 -4.38 -25.00 -20.55
CA ASP A 243 -5.06 -26.07 -21.29
C ASP A 243 -6.43 -25.64 -21.82
N THR A 244 -7.17 -24.88 -21.03
CA THR A 244 -8.48 -24.33 -21.42
C THR A 244 -8.34 -23.36 -22.59
N ILE A 245 -7.37 -22.45 -22.55
CA ILE A 245 -7.08 -21.51 -23.63
C ILE A 245 -6.72 -22.26 -24.91
N HIS A 246 -5.87 -23.28 -24.84
CA HIS A 246 -5.46 -24.09 -25.99
C HIS A 246 -6.65 -24.87 -26.59
N LYS A 247 -7.55 -25.45 -25.78
CA LYS A 247 -8.78 -26.10 -26.25
C LYS A 247 -9.69 -25.14 -27.02
N MET A 248 -9.66 -23.87 -26.65
CA MET A 248 -10.38 -22.79 -27.35
C MET A 248 -9.63 -22.23 -28.55
N LYS A 249 -8.52 -22.85 -28.95
CA LYS A 249 -7.63 -22.44 -30.05
C LYS A 249 -7.00 -21.06 -29.84
N GLY A 250 -6.86 -20.62 -28.59
CA GLY A 250 -6.13 -19.43 -28.19
C GLY A 250 -4.65 -19.73 -27.96
N GLU A 251 -3.84 -18.67 -28.00
CA GLU A 251 -2.44 -18.69 -27.56
C GLU A 251 -2.38 -18.40 -26.06
N ALA A 252 -1.52 -19.10 -25.33
CA ALA A 252 -1.27 -18.87 -23.92
C ALA A 252 0.24 -18.76 -23.68
N GLU A 253 0.64 -17.71 -22.98
CA GLU A 253 2.02 -17.45 -22.57
C GLU A 253 2.04 -17.17 -21.07
N GLU A 254 2.68 -18.03 -20.27
CA GLU A 254 2.96 -17.68 -18.87
C GLU A 254 4.09 -16.66 -18.82
N LEU A 255 3.85 -15.53 -18.15
CA LEU A 255 4.84 -14.47 -18.00
C LEU A 255 5.74 -14.75 -16.81
N ALA A 256 7.05 -14.61 -16.98
CA ALA A 256 8.00 -14.59 -15.88
C ALA A 256 7.67 -13.39 -14.94
N GLN A 257 7.74 -13.65 -13.63
CA GLN A 257 7.55 -12.61 -12.60
C GLN A 257 8.74 -11.67 -12.54
#